data_d47f8fc7865172107343eadefe12cfe2
#
_entry.id   d47f8fc7865172107343eadefe12cfe2
#
_cell.length_a   1.000
_cell.length_b   1.000
_cell.length_c   1.000
_cell.angle_alpha   90.00
_cell.angle_beta   90.00
_cell.angle_gamma   90.00
#
_symmetry.space_group_name_H-M   'P 1'
#
loop_
_entity.id
_entity.type
_entity.pdbx_description
1 polymer ?
#
loop_
_entity_poly.entity_id
_entity_poly.type
_entity_poly.pdbx_seq_one_letter_code
_entity_poly.pdbx_strand_id
1 'polypeptide(L)'
;MRVEGPEVPPADGLFMAIVSNTSPWTYVGSTPVCPTPWASFETGLDLLGLQRLGPAAMCHLMPQIIGVRETLPTGRHLVQLHDEREFTLSAQRPVAFQLDGDYLGEVERVTFRSIPKALQVVV
;
A
#
# COMPACT_ATOMS: atom_id res chain seq x y z
N MET A 1 -0.12 -11.04 -8.05
CA MET A 1 -0.64 -11.26 -6.67
C MET A 1 -2.15 -11.05 -6.64
N ARG A 2 -2.80 -11.57 -5.63
CA ARG A 2 -4.22 -11.38 -5.30
C ARG A 2 -4.34 -10.76 -3.90
N VAL A 3 -5.23 -9.81 -3.74
CA VAL A 3 -5.64 -9.29 -2.44
C VAL A 3 -7.04 -9.78 -2.11
N GLU A 4 -7.27 -10.16 -0.87
CA GLU A 4 -8.57 -10.56 -0.34
C GLU A 4 -8.61 -10.40 1.19
N GLY A 5 -9.79 -10.24 1.75
CA GLY A 5 -9.99 -10.14 3.19
C GLY A 5 -11.44 -10.30 3.59
N PRO A 6 -11.74 -10.32 4.91
CA PRO A 6 -13.10 -10.50 5.40
C PRO A 6 -14.09 -9.45 4.88
N GLU A 7 -13.65 -8.21 4.76
CA GLU A 7 -14.44 -7.07 4.28
C GLU A 7 -13.92 -6.51 2.95
N VAL A 8 -12.87 -7.14 2.39
CA VAL A 8 -12.20 -6.72 1.16
C VAL A 8 -12.62 -7.62 0.01
N PRO A 9 -13.28 -7.09 -1.03
CA PRO A 9 -13.57 -7.85 -2.22
C PRO A 9 -12.27 -8.29 -2.91
N PRO A 10 -12.19 -9.55 -3.36
CA PRO A 10 -10.97 -10.06 -3.97
C PRO A 10 -10.62 -9.31 -5.26
N ALA A 11 -9.34 -8.95 -5.41
CA ALA A 11 -8.79 -8.37 -6.62
C ALA A 11 -7.52 -9.09 -7.04
N ASP A 12 -7.47 -9.46 -8.30
CA ASP A 12 -6.38 -10.23 -8.90
C ASP A 12 -5.44 -9.39 -9.76
N GLY A 13 -4.32 -9.97 -10.14
CA GLY A 13 -3.41 -9.40 -11.12
C GLY A 13 -2.49 -8.31 -10.59
N LEU A 14 -2.36 -8.16 -9.29
CA LEU A 14 -1.44 -7.17 -8.72
C LEU A 14 0.00 -7.54 -9.04
N PHE A 15 0.72 -6.61 -9.66
CA PHE A 15 2.16 -6.67 -9.90
C PHE A 15 2.95 -6.21 -8.67
N MET A 16 2.51 -5.12 -8.04
CA MET A 16 3.11 -4.53 -6.84
C MET A 16 2.02 -4.04 -5.90
N ALA A 17 2.30 -4.06 -4.61
CA ALA A 17 1.42 -3.49 -3.59
C ALA A 17 2.24 -2.71 -2.56
N ILE A 18 1.74 -1.55 -2.18
CA ILE A 18 2.24 -0.73 -1.09
C ILE A 18 1.17 -0.74 -0.01
N VAL A 19 1.54 -1.18 1.19
CA VAL A 19 0.68 -1.21 2.36
C VAL A 19 1.17 -0.16 3.34
N SER A 20 0.29 0.67 3.84
CA SER A 20 0.63 1.79 4.71
C SER A 20 -0.35 1.89 5.89
N ASN A 21 0.16 2.37 7.02
CA ASN A 21 -0.64 2.76 8.19
C ASN A 21 -0.49 4.25 8.51
N THR A 22 0.24 4.99 7.67
CA THR A 22 0.46 6.43 7.80
C THR A 22 0.80 7.06 6.47
N SER A 23 0.61 8.37 6.35
CA SER A 23 1.03 9.19 5.22
C SER A 23 1.84 10.38 5.74
N PRO A 24 2.93 10.81 5.06
CA PRO A 24 3.52 10.23 3.84
C PRO A 24 4.16 8.84 4.05
N TRP A 25 4.22 8.05 2.98
CA TRP A 25 4.88 6.74 3.00
C TRP A 25 6.40 6.86 3.08
N THR A 26 6.99 7.80 2.33
CA THR A 26 8.42 8.10 2.31
C THR A 26 8.69 9.51 1.79
N TYR A 27 9.95 9.88 1.71
CA TYR A 27 10.41 11.14 1.15
C TYR A 27 11.50 10.91 0.09
N VAL A 28 11.47 11.70 -0.96
CA VAL A 28 12.56 11.85 -1.94
C VAL A 28 13.17 13.22 -1.74
N GLY A 29 14.32 13.26 -1.05
CA GLY A 29 14.87 14.53 -0.53
C GLY A 29 13.90 15.12 0.52
N SER A 30 13.40 16.33 0.27
CA SER A 30 12.39 17.00 1.10
C SER A 30 10.95 16.82 0.60
N THR A 31 10.75 16.11 -0.51
CA THR A 31 9.44 15.95 -1.14
C THR A 31 8.76 14.69 -0.63
N PRO A 32 7.58 14.77 -0.01
CA PRO A 32 6.84 13.62 0.46
C PRO A 32 6.31 12.78 -0.71
N VAL A 33 6.18 11.47 -0.49
CA VAL A 33 5.54 10.53 -1.40
C VAL A 33 4.34 9.91 -0.70
N CYS A 34 3.15 10.14 -1.24
CA CYS A 34 1.87 9.80 -0.63
C CYS A 34 1.04 8.86 -1.53
N PRO A 35 1.38 7.57 -1.63
CA PRO A 35 0.61 6.61 -2.41
C PRO A 35 -0.79 6.36 -1.82
N THR A 36 -0.91 6.48 -0.51
CA THR A 36 -2.13 6.31 0.27
C THR A 36 -2.33 7.55 1.16
N PRO A 37 -2.80 8.68 0.59
CA PRO A 37 -2.82 9.97 1.28
C PRO A 37 -3.73 10.00 2.52
N TRP A 38 -4.71 9.09 2.61
CA TRP A 38 -5.65 9.02 3.73
C TRP A 38 -5.18 8.09 4.87
N ALA A 39 -4.05 7.39 4.69
CA ALA A 39 -3.49 6.54 5.73
C ALA A 39 -3.14 7.36 6.97
N SER A 40 -3.55 6.87 8.14
CA SER A 40 -3.39 7.54 9.42
C SER A 40 -3.23 6.51 10.54
N PHE A 41 -2.52 6.85 11.61
CA PHE A 41 -2.42 6.01 12.81
C PHE A 41 -3.77 5.79 13.53
N GLU A 42 -4.79 6.57 13.20
CA GLU A 42 -6.14 6.47 13.77
C GLU A 42 -7.06 5.56 12.94
N THR A 43 -6.66 5.25 11.71
CA THR A 43 -7.39 4.36 10.79
C THR A 43 -6.77 2.95 10.76
N GLY A 44 -7.39 2.05 10.03
CA GLY A 44 -6.81 0.75 9.70
C GLY A 44 -5.67 0.86 8.69
N LEU A 45 -5.51 -0.16 7.88
CA LEU A 45 -4.48 -0.24 6.86
C LEU A 45 -5.00 0.24 5.52
N ASP A 46 -4.14 0.94 4.79
CA ASP A 46 -4.38 1.34 3.40
C ASP A 46 -3.51 0.52 2.44
N LEU A 47 -4.01 0.30 1.24
CA LEU A 47 -3.27 -0.37 0.18
C LEU A 47 -3.40 0.39 -1.13
N LEU A 48 -2.27 0.58 -1.81
CA LEU A 48 -2.20 0.91 -3.22
C LEU A 48 -1.59 -0.27 -3.99
N GLY A 49 -2.41 -0.96 -4.75
CA GLY A 49 -1.99 -2.06 -5.62
C GLY A 49 -1.93 -1.63 -7.08
N LEU A 50 -0.87 -2.01 -7.77
CA LEU A 50 -0.69 -1.77 -9.20
C LEU A 50 -0.81 -3.08 -9.96
N GLN A 51 -1.75 -3.16 -10.90
CA GLN A 51 -1.92 -4.30 -11.80
C GLN A 51 -1.01 -4.23 -13.02
N ARG A 52 -0.49 -3.05 -13.35
CA ARG A 52 0.46 -2.82 -14.44
C ARG A 52 1.56 -1.85 -14.02
N LEU A 53 2.78 -2.19 -14.44
CA LEU A 53 3.93 -1.33 -14.29
C LEU A 53 4.53 -1.08 -15.69
N GLY A 54 4.13 0.00 -16.31
CA GLY A 54 4.65 0.43 -17.61
C GLY A 54 4.92 1.93 -17.63
N PRO A 55 5.69 2.46 -18.61
CA PRO A 55 6.05 3.88 -18.65
C PRO A 55 4.83 4.80 -18.61
N ALA A 56 3.79 4.49 -19.36
CA ALA A 56 2.57 5.30 -19.39
C ALA A 56 1.83 5.28 -18.04
N ALA A 57 1.74 4.10 -17.40
CA ALA A 57 1.12 3.98 -16.08
C ALA A 57 1.91 4.75 -15.02
N MET A 58 3.23 4.67 -15.07
CA MET A 58 4.11 5.41 -14.14
C MET A 58 4.05 6.92 -14.37
N CYS A 59 4.07 7.39 -15.62
CA CYS A 59 3.90 8.80 -15.94
C CYS A 59 2.56 9.37 -15.46
N HIS A 60 1.51 8.54 -15.44
CA HIS A 60 0.21 8.93 -14.92
C HIS A 60 0.16 8.92 -13.39
N LEU A 61 0.77 7.93 -12.76
CA LEU A 61 0.73 7.74 -11.30
C LEU A 61 1.67 8.68 -10.54
N MET A 62 2.92 8.82 -11.00
CA MET A 62 3.96 9.57 -10.27
C MET A 62 3.54 10.99 -9.89
N PRO A 63 2.96 11.82 -10.79
CA PRO A 63 2.51 13.15 -10.42
C PRO A 63 1.39 13.17 -9.37
N GLN A 64 0.67 12.06 -9.20
CA GLN A 64 -0.44 11.98 -8.26
C GLN A 64 0.01 11.59 -6.85
N ILE A 65 1.17 10.97 -6.69
CA ILE A 65 1.67 10.51 -5.39
C ILE A 65 2.84 11.35 -4.86
N ILE A 66 3.49 12.13 -5.71
CA ILE A 66 4.60 13.01 -5.30
C ILE A 66 4.06 14.35 -4.80
N GLY A 67 4.57 14.81 -3.67
CA GLY A 67 4.12 16.02 -2.98
C GLY A 67 3.00 15.74 -1.97
N VAL A 68 2.58 16.79 -1.27
CA VAL A 68 1.43 16.70 -0.35
C VAL A 68 0.16 16.44 -1.17
N ARG A 69 -0.56 15.39 -0.83
CA ARG A 69 -1.78 14.96 -1.52
C ARG A 69 -2.91 14.73 -0.54
N GLU A 70 -4.12 15.13 -0.94
CA GLU A 70 -5.35 14.94 -0.17
C GLU A 70 -6.34 14.02 -0.89
N THR A 71 -6.07 13.71 -2.16
CA THR A 71 -6.93 12.87 -2.99
C THR A 71 -6.24 11.56 -3.35
N LEU A 72 -7.02 10.48 -3.40
CA LEU A 72 -6.52 9.19 -3.85
C LEU A 72 -6.06 9.25 -5.31
N PRO A 73 -4.96 8.57 -5.66
CA PRO A 73 -4.55 8.45 -7.04
C PRO A 73 -5.60 7.71 -7.87
N THR A 74 -5.75 8.07 -9.13
CA THR A 74 -6.71 7.48 -10.06
C THR A 74 -6.01 6.77 -11.20
N GLY A 75 -6.60 5.69 -11.69
CA GLY A 75 -6.05 4.92 -12.81
C GLY A 75 -6.78 3.59 -13.00
N ARG A 76 -6.84 3.11 -14.26
CA ARG A 76 -7.54 1.86 -14.62
C ARG A 76 -6.96 0.60 -14.00
N HIS A 77 -5.69 0.65 -13.63
CA HIS A 77 -4.92 -0.51 -13.16
C HIS A 77 -4.48 -0.34 -11.70
N LEU A 78 -5.23 0.45 -10.95
CA LEU A 78 -5.02 0.65 -9.53
C LEU A 78 -6.09 -0.09 -8.73
N VAL A 79 -5.65 -0.74 -7.66
CA VAL A 79 -6.51 -1.31 -6.63
C VAL A 79 -6.20 -0.55 -5.34
N GLN A 80 -7.22 -0.05 -4.69
CA GLN A 80 -7.07 0.77 -3.49
C GLN A 80 -7.95 0.24 -2.38
N LEU A 81 -7.38 0.16 -1.19
CA LEU A 81 -8.10 -0.12 0.04
C LEU A 81 -7.80 1.01 1.02
N HIS A 82 -8.79 1.36 1.82
CA HIS A 82 -8.68 2.37 2.87
C HIS A 82 -9.38 1.90 4.14
N ASP A 83 -8.72 2.13 5.29
CA ASP A 83 -9.24 1.83 6.63
C ASP A 83 -9.60 0.34 6.84
N GLU A 84 -8.81 -0.57 6.25
CA GLU A 84 -9.05 -1.99 6.38
C GLU A 84 -8.43 -2.57 7.66
N ARG A 85 -9.16 -3.44 8.33
CA ARG A 85 -8.68 -4.11 9.53
C ARG A 85 -7.74 -5.26 9.24
N GLU A 86 -8.04 -6.02 8.20
CA GLU A 86 -7.26 -7.19 7.82
C GLU A 86 -7.44 -7.51 6.34
N PHE A 87 -6.35 -7.84 5.68
CA PHE A 87 -6.35 -8.42 4.36
C PHE A 87 -5.10 -9.28 4.12
N THR A 88 -5.17 -10.14 3.13
CA THR A 88 -4.09 -11.04 2.75
C THR A 88 -3.69 -10.78 1.30
N LEU A 89 -2.39 -10.68 1.07
CA LEU A 89 -1.79 -10.75 -0.25
C LEU A 89 -1.26 -12.16 -0.48
N SER A 90 -1.63 -12.76 -1.59
CA SER A 90 -1.15 -14.07 -2.01
C SER A 90 -0.64 -14.06 -3.45
N ALA A 91 0.36 -14.86 -3.74
CA ALA A 91 0.98 -14.97 -5.06
C ALA A 91 1.19 -16.45 -5.41
N GLN A 92 1.19 -16.77 -6.71
CA GLN A 92 1.47 -18.14 -7.19
C GLN A 92 2.97 -18.47 -7.21
N ARG A 93 3.82 -17.47 -7.04
CA ARG A 93 5.29 -17.58 -6.95
C ARG A 93 5.78 -16.65 -5.86
N PRO A 94 6.93 -16.96 -5.24
CA PRO A 94 7.54 -16.06 -4.27
C PRO A 94 7.75 -14.66 -4.85
N VAL A 95 7.40 -13.65 -4.06
CA VAL A 95 7.59 -12.22 -4.40
C VAL A 95 8.42 -11.56 -3.31
N ALA A 96 9.25 -10.61 -3.71
CA ALA A 96 10.06 -9.83 -2.79
C ALA A 96 9.17 -9.09 -1.79
N PHE A 97 9.53 -9.19 -0.51
CA PHE A 97 8.85 -8.53 0.57
C PHE A 97 9.78 -7.59 1.33
N GLN A 98 9.33 -6.37 1.54
CA GLN A 98 10.03 -5.35 2.31
C GLN A 98 9.11 -4.79 3.39
N LEU A 99 9.70 -4.46 4.53
CA LEU A 99 9.03 -3.78 5.63
C LEU A 99 9.90 -2.61 6.08
N ASP A 100 9.35 -1.40 6.06
CA ASP A 100 10.05 -0.16 6.44
C ASP A 100 11.41 0.06 5.74
N GLY A 101 11.52 -0.41 4.50
CA GLY A 101 12.73 -0.34 3.68
C GLY A 101 13.69 -1.52 3.81
N ASP A 102 13.47 -2.42 4.78
CA ASP A 102 14.29 -3.62 4.96
C ASP A 102 13.75 -4.79 4.15
N TYR A 103 14.61 -5.40 3.34
CA TYR A 103 14.27 -6.61 2.59
C TYR A 103 14.21 -7.82 3.51
N LEU A 104 13.05 -8.47 3.60
CA LEU A 104 12.80 -9.62 4.47
C LEU A 104 12.80 -10.96 3.72
N GLY A 105 13.13 -10.98 2.44
CA GLY A 105 13.13 -12.19 1.63
C GLY A 105 11.93 -12.24 0.68
N GLU A 106 11.61 -13.45 0.25
CA GLU A 106 10.51 -13.71 -0.68
C GLU A 106 9.39 -14.48 0.03
N VAL A 107 8.15 -14.12 -0.28
CA VAL A 107 6.96 -14.71 0.32
C VAL A 107 5.90 -15.00 -0.74
N GLU A 108 5.09 -16.04 -0.52
CA GLU A 108 3.91 -16.36 -1.36
C GLU A 108 2.61 -15.86 -0.73
N ARG A 109 2.61 -15.62 0.58
CA ARG A 109 1.43 -15.17 1.31
C ARG A 109 1.82 -14.32 2.52
N VAL A 110 1.16 -13.17 2.65
CA VAL A 110 1.30 -12.29 3.83
C VAL A 110 -0.08 -11.80 4.24
N THR A 111 -0.39 -11.92 5.52
CA THR A 111 -1.60 -11.32 6.11
C THR A 111 -1.21 -10.08 6.89
N PHE A 112 -1.86 -8.98 6.58
CA PHE A 112 -1.72 -7.71 7.26
C PHE A 112 -2.92 -7.50 8.17
N ARG A 113 -2.64 -7.11 9.42
CA ARG A 113 -3.68 -6.83 10.41
C ARG A 113 -3.38 -5.54 11.13
N SER A 114 -4.34 -4.64 11.18
CA SER A 114 -4.29 -3.45 12.03
C SER A 114 -4.59 -3.82 13.48
N ILE A 115 -3.69 -3.43 14.38
CA ILE A 115 -3.88 -3.61 15.82
C ILE A 115 -3.96 -2.21 16.45
N PRO A 116 -5.17 -1.72 16.76
CA PRO A 116 -5.34 -0.41 17.37
C PRO A 116 -4.59 -0.31 18.70
N LYS A 117 -3.92 0.81 18.93
CA LYS A 117 -3.19 1.10 20.18
C LYS A 117 -2.09 0.07 20.51
N ALA A 118 -1.51 -0.58 19.49
CA ALA A 118 -0.44 -1.56 19.65
C ALA A 118 0.84 -0.94 20.25
N LEU A 119 1.05 0.36 20.06
CA LEU A 119 2.19 1.10 20.59
C LEU A 119 1.71 2.31 21.39
N GLN A 120 2.27 2.48 22.57
CA GLN A 120 2.09 3.67 23.39
C GLN A 120 3.38 4.47 23.44
N VAL A 121 3.34 5.68 22.92
CA VAL A 121 4.50 6.60 22.90
C VAL A 121 4.32 7.67 23.95
N VAL A 122 5.34 7.86 24.79
CA VAL A 122 5.38 8.97 25.76
C VAL A 122 6.00 10.18 25.04
N VAL A 123 5.24 11.23 24.99
CA VAL A 123 5.67 12.53 24.43
C VAL A 123 5.98 13.50 25.54
#